data_26e1923835cb518aba81593acfaff566
#
_entry.id   26e1923835cb518aba81593acfaff566
#
_cell.length_a   1.000
_cell.length_b   1.000
_cell.length_c   1.000
_cell.angle_alpha   90.00
_cell.angle_beta   90.00
_cell.angle_gamma   90.00
#
_symmetry.space_group_name_H-M   'P 1'
#
loop_
_entity.id
_entity.type
_entity.pdbx_description
1 polymer ?
#
loop_
_entity_poly.entity_id
_entity_poly.type
_entity_poly.pdbx_seq_one_letter_code
_entity_poly.pdbx_strand_id
1 'polypeptide(L)'
;MPIEQKKIDSSDLLDLTTYSKERKTIRKEVVAMKKNRRVELGPHSTFYFENFFTMKAQIQEMLYIEKGGDEQLRDELEAYNPLIPNGSELVATFMFEIDNPLTRKKVLSSLGNVENKTYIKVNGNKIFAVPENDVDRTDNSGKTSSVHFLHFKFEDHHVKDFKDMDCTVEIGTDHEHYPHISVLTNEVKAALIKDFD
;
A
#
# COMPACT_ATOMS: atom_id res chain seq x y z
N MET A 1 -15.04 4.79 -7.23
CA MET A 1 -13.85 5.67 -7.40
C MET A 1 -13.95 6.42 -8.73
N PRO A 2 -13.74 7.74 -8.78
CA PRO A 2 -13.78 8.50 -10.04
C PRO A 2 -12.71 7.99 -11.04
N ILE A 3 -13.05 7.97 -12.32
CA ILE A 3 -12.13 7.48 -13.38
C ILE A 3 -10.84 8.29 -13.41
N GLU A 4 -10.91 9.60 -13.16
CA GLU A 4 -9.76 10.51 -13.13
C GLU A 4 -8.75 10.19 -12.01
N GLN A 5 -9.15 9.37 -11.03
CA GLN A 5 -8.30 8.97 -9.90
C GLN A 5 -7.73 7.56 -10.04
N LYS A 6 -7.83 6.94 -11.22
CA LYS A 6 -7.29 5.59 -11.47
C LYS A 6 -5.89 5.62 -12.11
N LYS A 7 -5.42 6.78 -12.51
CA LYS A 7 -4.09 6.99 -13.10
C LYS A 7 -3.64 8.42 -12.90
N ILE A 8 -2.36 8.62 -12.65
CA ILE A 8 -1.69 9.92 -12.57
C ILE A 8 -1.00 10.19 -13.90
N ASP A 9 -1.14 11.40 -14.41
CA ASP A 9 -0.33 11.90 -15.53
C ASP A 9 0.43 13.19 -15.15
N SER A 10 1.22 13.72 -16.08
CA SER A 10 2.04 14.91 -15.81
C SER A 10 1.22 16.16 -15.47
N SER A 11 -0.03 16.24 -15.96
CA SER A 11 -0.91 17.40 -15.67
C SER A 11 -1.48 17.40 -14.26
N ASP A 12 -1.44 16.28 -13.57
CA ASP A 12 -1.84 16.16 -12.16
C ASP A 12 -0.78 16.72 -11.21
N LEU A 13 0.47 16.87 -11.68
CA LEU A 13 1.60 17.24 -10.86
C LEU A 13 1.87 18.74 -10.89
N LEU A 14 2.33 19.27 -9.78
CA LEU A 14 2.76 20.67 -9.66
C LEU A 14 4.19 20.83 -10.18
N ASP A 15 4.49 21.97 -10.78
CA ASP A 15 5.88 22.34 -11.02
C ASP A 15 6.68 22.47 -9.71
N LEU A 16 7.99 22.29 -9.77
CA LEU A 16 8.85 22.26 -8.60
C LEU A 16 8.78 23.52 -7.74
N THR A 17 8.56 24.68 -8.38
CA THR A 17 8.49 25.97 -7.68
C THR A 17 7.20 26.08 -6.87
N THR A 18 6.08 25.72 -7.46
CA THR A 18 4.75 25.67 -6.82
C THR A 18 4.75 24.63 -5.72
N TYR A 19 5.23 23.42 -6.01
CA TYR A 19 5.33 22.35 -5.01
C TYR A 19 6.17 22.77 -3.80
N SER A 20 7.32 23.39 -4.03
CA SER A 20 8.20 23.87 -2.94
C SER A 20 7.47 24.78 -1.95
N LYS A 21 6.57 25.65 -2.44
CA LYS A 21 5.77 26.55 -1.61
C LYS A 21 4.68 25.81 -0.84
N GLU A 22 4.02 24.84 -1.48
CA GLU A 22 2.86 24.13 -0.94
C GLU A 22 3.23 22.85 -0.19
N ARG A 23 4.45 22.36 -0.34
CA ARG A 23 4.96 21.07 0.18
C ARG A 23 4.58 20.82 1.64
N LYS A 24 4.72 21.83 2.51
CA LYS A 24 4.41 21.69 3.94
C LYS A 24 2.92 21.41 4.18
N THR A 25 2.04 22.06 3.41
CA THR A 25 0.59 21.88 3.49
C THR A 25 0.21 20.50 2.93
N ILE A 26 0.68 20.17 1.73
CA ILE A 26 0.44 18.87 1.08
C ILE A 26 0.88 17.71 1.99
N ARG A 27 2.08 17.80 2.59
CA ARG A 27 2.56 16.76 3.51
C ARG A 27 1.67 16.60 4.75
N LYS A 28 1.12 17.68 5.31
CA LYS A 28 0.16 17.59 6.43
C LYS A 28 -1.13 16.88 6.01
N GLU A 29 -1.65 17.18 4.83
CA GLU A 29 -2.86 16.55 4.30
C GLU A 29 -2.65 15.06 4.05
N VAL A 30 -1.52 14.70 3.45
CA VAL A 30 -1.14 13.29 3.22
C VAL A 30 -0.98 12.53 4.53
N VAL A 31 -0.35 13.12 5.55
CA VAL A 31 -0.22 12.50 6.88
C VAL A 31 -1.59 12.28 7.52
N ALA A 32 -2.48 13.27 7.44
CA ALA A 32 -3.84 13.14 7.95
C ALA A 32 -4.64 12.04 7.22
N MET A 33 -4.51 11.95 5.89
CA MET A 33 -5.13 10.90 5.09
C MET A 33 -4.58 9.52 5.44
N LYS A 34 -3.25 9.38 5.50
CA LYS A 34 -2.58 8.09 5.80
C LYS A 34 -2.92 7.54 7.19
N LYS A 35 -3.36 8.38 8.14
CA LYS A 35 -3.77 7.95 9.49
C LYS A 35 -4.84 6.85 9.45
N ASN A 36 -5.85 6.99 8.59
CA ASN A 36 -6.95 6.03 8.46
C ASN A 36 -6.73 5.03 7.30
N ARG A 37 -5.51 4.95 6.79
CA ARG A 37 -5.11 4.01 5.74
C ARG A 37 -3.93 3.13 6.18
N ARG A 38 -3.65 3.12 7.48
CA ARG A 38 -2.55 2.36 8.10
C ARG A 38 -3.12 1.29 9.02
N VAL A 39 -2.62 0.05 8.87
CA VAL A 39 -2.97 -1.08 9.75
C VAL A 39 -1.70 -1.79 10.19
N GLU A 40 -1.46 -1.80 11.49
CA GLU A 40 -0.34 -2.56 12.06
C GLU A 40 -0.67 -4.05 12.08
N LEU A 41 0.31 -4.90 11.74
CA LEU A 41 0.18 -6.34 11.80
C LEU A 41 1.35 -6.92 12.61
N GLY A 42 1.04 -7.49 13.75
CA GLY A 42 2.04 -8.04 14.67
C GLY A 42 3.06 -6.99 15.13
N PRO A 43 4.24 -7.42 15.64
CA PRO A 43 5.19 -6.51 16.26
C PRO A 43 6.12 -5.78 15.29
N HIS A 44 6.10 -6.12 13.99
CA HIS A 44 7.15 -5.69 13.07
C HIS A 44 6.66 -5.14 11.76
N SER A 45 5.37 -5.19 11.46
CA SER A 45 4.90 -4.79 10.13
C SER A 45 3.67 -3.91 10.14
N THR A 46 3.53 -3.16 9.05
CA THR A 46 2.43 -2.23 8.82
C THR A 46 2.00 -2.28 7.36
N PHE A 47 0.70 -2.28 7.13
CA PHE A 47 0.10 -2.02 5.82
C PHE A 47 -0.18 -0.54 5.68
N TYR A 48 0.26 0.05 4.58
CA TYR A 48 -0.11 1.39 4.12
C TYR A 48 -0.94 1.24 2.86
N PHE A 49 -2.26 1.40 2.98
CA PHE A 49 -3.15 1.31 1.82
C PHE A 49 -2.99 2.54 0.93
N GLU A 50 -2.63 2.29 -0.31
CA GLU A 50 -2.34 3.33 -1.29
C GLU A 50 -3.60 3.75 -2.06
N ASN A 51 -3.56 4.94 -2.63
CA ASN A 51 -4.57 5.48 -3.55
C ASN A 51 -3.94 6.55 -4.44
N PHE A 52 -4.75 7.14 -5.32
CA PHE A 52 -4.31 8.23 -6.20
C PHE A 52 -3.55 9.34 -5.45
N PHE A 53 -4.07 9.80 -4.33
CA PHE A 53 -3.47 10.94 -3.61
C PHE A 53 -2.17 10.58 -2.90
N THR A 54 -2.05 9.35 -2.37
CA THR A 54 -0.80 8.90 -1.73
C THR A 54 0.29 8.69 -2.78
N MET A 55 -0.05 8.13 -3.95
CA MET A 55 0.90 7.93 -5.05
C MET A 55 1.29 9.24 -5.72
N LYS A 56 0.34 10.14 -5.95
CA LYS A 56 0.62 11.51 -6.44
C LYS A 56 1.61 12.23 -5.53
N ALA A 57 1.40 12.18 -4.22
CA ALA A 57 2.30 12.81 -3.26
C ALA A 57 3.69 12.14 -3.25
N GLN A 58 3.77 10.82 -3.43
CA GLN A 58 5.02 10.09 -3.53
C GLN A 58 5.81 10.52 -4.77
N ILE A 59 5.20 10.49 -5.94
CA ILE A 59 5.83 10.96 -7.20
C ILE A 59 6.32 12.39 -7.06
N GLN A 60 5.46 13.29 -6.56
CA GLN A 60 5.79 14.70 -6.40
C GLN A 60 6.99 14.93 -5.46
N GLU A 61 7.08 14.14 -4.38
CA GLU A 61 8.18 14.21 -3.43
C GLU A 61 9.50 13.68 -4.04
N MET A 62 9.46 12.59 -4.83
CA MET A 62 10.62 12.05 -5.52
C MET A 62 11.19 13.05 -6.54
N LEU A 63 10.32 13.61 -7.38
CA LEU A 63 10.70 14.65 -8.35
C LEU A 63 11.32 15.90 -7.68
N TYR A 64 10.79 16.27 -6.52
CA TYR A 64 11.31 17.42 -5.76
C TYR A 64 12.68 17.16 -5.15
N ILE A 65 12.93 15.95 -4.66
CA ILE A 65 14.19 15.58 -4.00
C ILE A 65 15.29 15.33 -5.03
N GLU A 66 15.01 14.54 -6.07
CA GLU A 66 16.01 14.04 -7.00
C GLU A 66 16.24 14.97 -8.18
N LYS A 67 15.22 15.74 -8.61
CA LYS A 67 15.29 16.74 -9.69
C LYS A 67 15.80 16.18 -11.03
N GLY A 68 15.45 14.93 -11.35
CA GLY A 68 15.90 14.21 -12.54
C GLY A 68 15.20 14.58 -13.85
N GLY A 69 14.26 15.55 -13.84
CA GLY A 69 13.60 16.04 -15.05
C GLY A 69 12.59 15.07 -15.66
N ASP A 70 12.43 15.17 -17.00
CA ASP A 70 11.38 14.42 -17.73
C ASP A 70 11.62 12.91 -17.76
N GLU A 71 12.86 12.45 -17.69
CA GLU A 71 13.21 11.04 -17.65
C GLU A 71 12.74 10.44 -16.32
N GLN A 72 13.11 11.07 -15.22
CA GLN A 72 12.63 10.67 -13.89
C GLN A 72 11.10 10.69 -13.80
N LEU A 73 10.45 11.73 -14.35
CA LEU A 73 8.99 11.81 -14.35
C LEU A 73 8.35 10.56 -14.99
N ARG A 74 8.88 10.09 -16.11
CA ARG A 74 8.36 8.88 -16.79
C ARG A 74 8.56 7.65 -15.93
N ASP A 75 9.74 7.48 -15.35
CA ASP A 75 10.08 6.34 -14.50
C ASP A 75 9.20 6.30 -13.25
N GLU A 76 8.98 7.44 -12.58
CA GLU A 76 8.10 7.53 -11.40
C GLU A 76 6.64 7.23 -11.75
N LEU A 77 6.13 7.75 -12.88
CA LEU A 77 4.78 7.45 -13.34
C LEU A 77 4.61 5.96 -13.69
N GLU A 78 5.60 5.32 -14.29
CA GLU A 78 5.60 3.90 -14.59
C GLU A 78 5.64 3.06 -13.31
N ALA A 79 6.47 3.42 -12.34
CA ALA A 79 6.62 2.69 -11.09
C ALA A 79 5.40 2.80 -10.15
N TYR A 80 4.77 3.99 -10.06
CA TYR A 80 3.74 4.22 -9.05
C TYR A 80 2.29 4.14 -9.56
N ASN A 81 2.04 4.29 -10.85
CA ASN A 81 0.68 4.14 -11.40
C ASN A 81 0.07 2.75 -11.16
N PRO A 82 0.83 1.63 -11.23
CA PRO A 82 0.29 0.31 -10.90
C PRO A 82 -0.22 0.21 -9.45
N LEU A 83 0.31 1.04 -8.53
CA LEU A 83 -0.08 1.03 -7.12
C LEU A 83 -1.34 1.86 -6.81
N ILE A 84 -2.05 2.35 -7.83
CA ILE A 84 -3.33 3.03 -7.66
C ILE A 84 -4.45 2.01 -7.83
N PRO A 85 -5.35 1.86 -6.84
CA PRO A 85 -6.51 0.97 -6.97
C PRO A 85 -7.34 1.27 -8.23
N ASN A 86 -7.85 0.23 -8.87
CA ASN A 86 -8.62 0.34 -10.11
C ASN A 86 -10.15 0.42 -9.91
N GLY A 87 -10.62 0.39 -8.65
CA GLY A 87 -12.03 0.42 -8.28
C GLY A 87 -12.62 -0.95 -7.89
N SER A 88 -11.86 -2.05 -8.12
CA SER A 88 -12.23 -3.40 -7.72
C SER A 88 -11.16 -4.09 -6.87
N GLU A 89 -10.18 -3.33 -6.38
CA GLU A 89 -9.10 -3.84 -5.55
C GLU A 89 -8.69 -2.84 -4.47
N LEU A 90 -8.00 -3.33 -3.45
CA LEU A 90 -7.20 -2.53 -2.54
C LEU A 90 -5.74 -2.80 -2.81
N VAL A 91 -4.93 -1.73 -2.78
CA VAL A 91 -3.47 -1.83 -2.96
C VAL A 91 -2.79 -1.35 -1.69
N ALA A 92 -1.79 -2.09 -1.23
CA ALA A 92 -1.05 -1.72 -0.03
C ALA A 92 0.46 -1.89 -0.19
N THR A 93 1.21 -0.93 0.34
CA THR A 93 2.61 -1.10 0.69
C THR A 93 2.66 -1.83 2.04
N PHE A 94 3.15 -3.06 2.06
CA PHE A 94 3.37 -3.84 3.26
C PHE A 94 4.82 -3.73 3.68
N MET A 95 5.09 -3.16 4.86
CA MET A 95 6.43 -2.83 5.32
C MET A 95 6.77 -3.54 6.63
N PHE A 96 7.98 -4.12 6.70
CA PHE A 96 8.60 -4.54 7.95
C PHE A 96 9.46 -3.42 8.50
N GLU A 97 9.00 -2.79 9.59
CA GLU A 97 9.60 -1.61 10.22
C GLU A 97 10.38 -2.03 11.45
N ILE A 98 11.64 -2.46 11.25
CA ILE A 98 12.52 -2.97 12.30
C ILE A 98 13.80 -2.12 12.32
N ASP A 99 13.98 -1.30 13.36
CA ASP A 99 15.10 -0.36 13.47
C ASP A 99 16.44 -1.07 13.59
N ASN A 100 16.53 -2.07 14.46
CA ASN A 100 17.78 -2.80 14.71
C ASN A 100 18.15 -3.68 13.50
N PRO A 101 19.30 -3.45 12.84
CA PRO A 101 19.70 -4.17 11.63
C PRO A 101 19.89 -5.67 11.84
N LEU A 102 20.36 -6.11 13.01
CA LEU A 102 20.57 -7.53 13.30
C LEU A 102 19.24 -8.24 13.48
N THR A 103 18.32 -7.64 14.23
CA THR A 103 16.95 -8.15 14.40
C THR A 103 16.24 -8.17 13.06
N ARG A 104 16.33 -7.08 12.28
CA ARG A 104 15.73 -6.99 10.93
C ARG A 104 16.23 -8.13 10.02
N LYS A 105 17.55 -8.35 9.95
CA LYS A 105 18.12 -9.44 9.16
C LYS A 105 17.56 -10.79 9.60
N LYS A 106 17.54 -11.07 10.91
CA LYS A 106 17.03 -12.33 11.46
C LYS A 106 15.56 -12.56 11.11
N VAL A 107 14.70 -11.56 11.34
CA VAL A 107 13.26 -11.65 11.07
C VAL A 107 13.03 -11.86 9.57
N LEU A 108 13.58 -11.00 8.71
CA LEU A 108 13.38 -11.11 7.26
C LEU A 108 13.91 -12.43 6.67
N SER A 109 14.96 -13.02 7.25
CA SER A 109 15.48 -14.33 6.81
C SER A 109 14.56 -15.51 7.14
N SER A 110 13.56 -15.32 8.02
CA SER A 110 12.56 -16.35 8.34
C SER A 110 11.22 -16.14 7.62
N LEU A 111 11.09 -15.09 6.81
CA LEU A 111 9.81 -14.67 6.23
C LEU A 111 9.77 -14.78 4.69
N GLY A 112 10.55 -15.67 4.10
CA GLY A 112 10.53 -15.89 2.65
C GLY A 112 9.12 -16.20 2.14
N ASN A 113 8.71 -15.52 1.07
CA ASN A 113 7.39 -15.64 0.44
C ASN A 113 6.20 -15.22 1.35
N VAL A 114 6.41 -14.37 2.35
CA VAL A 114 5.34 -13.87 3.23
C VAL A 114 4.25 -13.14 2.45
N GLU A 115 4.59 -12.47 1.36
CA GLU A 115 3.67 -11.79 0.45
C GLU A 115 2.59 -12.71 -0.09
N ASN A 116 2.92 -13.96 -0.41
CA ASN A 116 2.00 -14.97 -0.93
C ASN A 116 1.10 -15.60 0.15
N LYS A 117 1.37 -15.32 1.42
CA LYS A 117 0.61 -15.79 2.59
C LYS A 117 -0.24 -14.71 3.23
N THR A 118 -0.19 -13.50 2.67
CA THR A 118 -0.90 -12.33 3.17
C THR A 118 -2.30 -12.24 2.56
N TYR A 119 -3.30 -11.88 3.36
CA TYR A 119 -4.70 -11.85 2.92
C TYR A 119 -5.50 -10.74 3.61
N ILE A 120 -6.60 -10.33 2.96
CA ILE A 120 -7.73 -9.65 3.60
C ILE A 120 -8.86 -10.68 3.72
N LYS A 121 -9.53 -10.73 4.89
CA LYS A 121 -10.65 -11.63 5.12
C LYS A 121 -11.92 -10.83 5.33
N VAL A 122 -12.92 -11.07 4.50
CA VAL A 122 -14.24 -10.42 4.52
C VAL A 122 -15.31 -11.48 4.64
N ASN A 123 -16.18 -11.37 5.63
CA ASN A 123 -17.27 -12.33 5.86
C ASN A 123 -16.80 -13.81 5.84
N GLY A 124 -15.64 -14.08 6.45
CA GLY A 124 -15.04 -15.42 6.49
C GLY A 124 -14.22 -15.82 5.25
N ASN A 125 -14.33 -15.12 4.12
CA ASN A 125 -13.62 -15.42 2.88
C ASN A 125 -12.26 -14.71 2.84
N LYS A 126 -11.18 -15.47 2.61
CA LYS A 126 -9.83 -14.91 2.44
C LYS A 126 -9.59 -14.52 0.98
N ILE A 127 -9.16 -13.27 0.79
CA ILE A 127 -8.71 -12.70 -0.48
C ILE A 127 -7.20 -12.58 -0.34
N PHE A 128 -6.45 -13.50 -0.96
CA PHE A 128 -4.99 -13.48 -0.90
C PHE A 128 -4.41 -12.36 -1.74
N ALA A 129 -3.30 -11.80 -1.26
CA ALA A 129 -2.56 -10.79 -1.98
C ALA A 129 -1.93 -11.36 -3.26
N VAL A 130 -1.89 -10.53 -4.29
CA VAL A 130 -1.08 -10.71 -5.49
C VAL A 130 0.05 -9.68 -5.42
N PRO A 131 1.30 -10.09 -5.22
CA PRO A 131 2.43 -9.16 -5.18
C PRO A 131 2.72 -8.60 -6.58
N GLU A 132 3.28 -7.39 -6.64
CA GLU A 132 3.88 -6.85 -7.85
C GLU A 132 5.07 -7.71 -8.29
N ASN A 133 5.15 -7.98 -9.59
CA ASN A 133 6.18 -8.83 -10.20
C ASN A 133 7.35 -8.02 -10.78
N ASP A 134 7.59 -6.81 -10.28
CA ASP A 134 8.64 -5.91 -10.70
C ASP A 134 10.05 -6.45 -10.35
N VAL A 135 10.18 -7.08 -9.18
CA VAL A 135 11.41 -7.71 -8.69
C VAL A 135 11.09 -8.90 -7.78
N ASP A 136 11.99 -9.86 -7.69
CA ASP A 136 11.91 -10.94 -6.69
C ASP A 136 12.08 -10.36 -5.29
N ARG A 137 11.05 -10.51 -4.45
CA ARG A 137 11.04 -10.00 -3.06
C ARG A 137 11.74 -10.94 -2.07
N THR A 138 11.93 -12.20 -2.42
CA THR A 138 12.69 -13.18 -1.63
C THR A 138 13.95 -13.57 -2.38
N ASP A 139 15.11 -13.35 -1.77
CA ASP A 139 16.40 -13.68 -2.37
C ASP A 139 16.71 -15.20 -2.30
N ASN A 140 17.80 -15.63 -2.96
CA ASN A 140 18.22 -17.03 -3.01
C ASN A 140 18.57 -17.64 -1.63
N SER A 141 18.76 -16.81 -0.60
CA SER A 141 18.97 -17.26 0.79
C SER A 141 17.66 -17.47 1.55
N GLY A 142 16.51 -17.17 0.94
CA GLY A 142 15.20 -17.21 1.58
C GLY A 142 14.86 -15.95 2.38
N LYS A 143 15.71 -14.93 2.34
CA LYS A 143 15.44 -13.65 3.02
C LYS A 143 14.50 -12.81 2.18
N THR A 144 13.37 -12.39 2.78
CA THR A 144 12.41 -11.51 2.13
C THR A 144 12.82 -10.04 2.18
N SER A 145 12.24 -9.22 1.29
CA SER A 145 12.33 -7.76 1.33
C SER A 145 11.67 -7.20 2.58
N SER A 146 12.05 -6.01 3.00
CA SER A 146 11.32 -5.25 4.02
C SER A 146 10.11 -4.48 3.46
N VAL A 147 9.94 -4.45 2.14
CA VAL A 147 8.85 -3.73 1.46
C VAL A 147 8.25 -4.63 0.38
N HIS A 148 6.92 -4.75 0.38
CA HIS A 148 6.16 -5.48 -0.61
C HIS A 148 5.00 -4.61 -1.10
N PHE A 149 4.70 -4.63 -2.40
CA PHE A 149 3.51 -4.02 -2.97
C PHE A 149 2.50 -5.12 -3.26
N LEU A 150 1.32 -5.01 -2.68
CA LEU A 150 0.33 -6.07 -2.63
C LEU A 150 -1.02 -5.59 -3.16
N HIS A 151 -1.59 -6.35 -4.09
CA HIS A 151 -2.93 -6.15 -4.65
C HIS A 151 -3.89 -7.16 -4.07
N PHE A 152 -4.99 -6.70 -3.50
CA PHE A 152 -6.10 -7.54 -3.04
C PHE A 152 -7.28 -7.34 -4.00
N LYS A 153 -7.49 -8.31 -4.90
CA LYS A 153 -8.53 -8.25 -5.93
C LYS A 153 -9.85 -8.76 -5.39
N PHE A 154 -10.85 -7.91 -5.39
CA PHE A 154 -12.19 -8.20 -4.86
C PHE A 154 -13.14 -8.57 -5.99
N GLU A 155 -13.97 -9.58 -5.76
CA GLU A 155 -15.18 -9.83 -6.55
C GLU A 155 -16.32 -8.94 -6.03
N ASP A 156 -17.37 -8.71 -6.84
CA ASP A 156 -18.47 -7.82 -6.50
C ASP A 156 -19.16 -8.15 -5.16
N HIS A 157 -19.29 -9.43 -4.84
CA HIS A 157 -19.87 -9.85 -3.57
C HIS A 157 -18.96 -9.51 -2.38
N HIS A 158 -17.64 -9.63 -2.52
CA HIS A 158 -16.67 -9.22 -1.50
C HIS A 158 -16.71 -7.70 -1.28
N VAL A 159 -16.83 -6.91 -2.37
CA VAL A 159 -16.96 -5.44 -2.28
C VAL A 159 -18.22 -5.06 -1.51
N LYS A 160 -19.36 -5.75 -1.81
CA LYS A 160 -20.62 -5.53 -1.11
C LYS A 160 -20.48 -5.80 0.39
N ASP A 161 -19.92 -6.96 0.76
CA ASP A 161 -19.70 -7.33 2.16
C ASP A 161 -18.71 -6.38 2.84
N PHE A 162 -17.66 -5.95 2.13
CA PHE A 162 -16.70 -4.96 2.66
C PHE A 162 -17.36 -3.61 2.95
N LYS A 163 -18.30 -3.15 2.09
CA LYS A 163 -19.06 -1.90 2.27
C LYS A 163 -20.06 -1.96 3.42
N ASP A 164 -20.47 -3.15 3.85
CA ASP A 164 -21.33 -3.32 5.02
C ASP A 164 -20.55 -3.06 6.30
N MET A 165 -20.87 -1.97 7.01
CA MET A 165 -20.13 -1.55 8.23
C MET A 165 -20.27 -2.54 9.38
N ASP A 166 -21.28 -3.41 9.40
CA ASP A 166 -21.45 -4.45 10.40
C ASP A 166 -20.62 -5.71 10.10
N CYS A 167 -20.12 -5.83 8.86
CA CYS A 167 -19.23 -6.92 8.48
C CYS A 167 -17.83 -6.71 9.05
N THR A 168 -17.31 -7.68 9.78
CA THR A 168 -15.93 -7.68 10.27
C THR A 168 -14.97 -7.93 9.11
N VAL A 169 -13.96 -7.05 8.97
CA VAL A 169 -12.87 -7.21 8.01
C VAL A 169 -11.57 -7.36 8.78
N GLU A 170 -10.81 -8.37 8.42
CA GLU A 170 -9.50 -8.70 8.99
C GLU A 170 -8.43 -8.62 7.91
N ILE A 171 -7.22 -8.23 8.28
CA ILE A 171 -6.01 -8.39 7.47
C ILE A 171 -5.02 -9.25 8.22
N GLY A 172 -4.33 -10.15 7.54
CA GLY A 172 -3.43 -11.07 8.21
C GLY A 172 -2.48 -11.79 7.26
N THR A 173 -1.67 -12.65 7.86
CA THR A 173 -0.80 -13.58 7.14
C THR A 173 -0.87 -14.98 7.75
N ASP A 174 -0.89 -16.00 6.89
CA ASP A 174 -0.80 -17.42 7.25
C ASP A 174 0.65 -17.93 7.25
N HIS A 175 1.63 -17.01 7.26
CA HIS A 175 3.04 -17.41 7.29
C HIS A 175 3.39 -18.03 8.64
N GLU A 176 4.01 -19.22 8.66
CA GLU A 176 4.27 -20.01 9.88
C GLU A 176 5.09 -19.26 10.95
N HIS A 177 6.01 -18.39 10.51
CA HIS A 177 6.83 -17.58 11.41
C HIS A 177 6.26 -16.19 11.70
N TYR A 178 5.10 -15.84 11.10
CA TYR A 178 4.43 -14.56 11.31
C TYR A 178 2.90 -14.65 11.25
N PRO A 179 2.27 -15.55 12.01
CA PRO A 179 0.82 -15.79 11.95
C PRO A 179 0.07 -14.71 12.75
N HIS A 180 -0.11 -13.55 12.16
CA HIS A 180 -0.78 -12.41 12.80
C HIS A 180 -2.04 -12.03 12.05
N ILE A 181 -3.01 -11.49 12.80
CA ILE A 181 -4.28 -10.96 12.29
C ILE A 181 -4.55 -9.63 12.98
N SER A 182 -4.98 -8.63 12.22
CA SER A 182 -5.52 -7.36 12.72
C SER A 182 -6.92 -7.14 12.17
N VAL A 183 -7.83 -6.67 13.02
CA VAL A 183 -9.18 -6.27 12.62
C VAL A 183 -9.14 -4.81 12.17
N LEU A 184 -9.73 -4.50 11.01
CA LEU A 184 -9.85 -3.14 10.54
C LEU A 184 -10.83 -2.35 11.41
N THR A 185 -10.43 -1.17 11.88
CA THR A 185 -11.35 -0.25 12.55
C THR A 185 -12.36 0.34 11.55
N ASN A 186 -13.49 0.83 12.07
CA ASN A 186 -14.52 1.45 11.22
C ASN A 186 -13.99 2.67 10.45
N GLU A 187 -13.04 3.43 11.04
CA GLU A 187 -12.42 4.59 10.39
C GLU A 187 -11.54 4.16 9.21
N VAL A 188 -10.76 3.10 9.39
CA VAL A 188 -9.94 2.52 8.30
C VAL A 188 -10.86 1.97 7.22
N LYS A 189 -11.86 1.15 7.59
CA LYS A 189 -12.81 0.58 6.65
C LYS A 189 -13.53 1.66 5.84
N ALA A 190 -14.04 2.73 6.48
CA ALA A 190 -14.68 3.85 5.82
C ALA A 190 -13.73 4.62 4.87
N ALA A 191 -12.44 4.67 5.17
CA ALA A 191 -11.45 5.28 4.28
C ALA A 191 -11.20 4.40 3.04
N LEU A 192 -11.13 3.06 3.22
CA LEU A 192 -10.83 2.11 2.14
C LEU A 192 -12.02 1.85 1.22
N ILE A 193 -13.27 1.96 1.71
CA ILE A 193 -14.50 1.87 0.88
C ILE A 193 -14.45 2.82 -0.31
N LYS A 194 -13.79 3.96 -0.18
CA LYS A 194 -13.66 4.98 -1.23
C LYS A 194 -12.81 4.54 -2.43
N ASP A 195 -12.04 3.48 -2.28
CA ASP A 195 -11.20 2.93 -3.36
C ASP A 195 -11.99 1.97 -4.27
N PHE A 196 -13.20 1.60 -3.89
CA PHE A 196 -14.11 0.81 -4.73
C PHE A 196 -15.05 1.70 -5.55
N ASP A 197 -15.48 1.20 -6.72
CA ASP A 197 -16.51 1.83 -7.59
C ASP A 197 -17.91 1.75 -6.98
#